data_e685fbd34f8e2ca0484e10c4289a02a1
#
_entry.id   e685fbd34f8e2ca0484e10c4289a02a1
#
_cell.length_a   1.000
_cell.length_b   1.000
_cell.length_c   1.000
_cell.angle_alpha   90.00
_cell.angle_beta   90.00
_cell.angle_gamma   90.00
#
_symmetry.space_group_name_H-M   'P 1'
#
loop_
_entity.id
_entity.type
_entity.pdbx_description
1 polymer ?
#
loop_
_entity_poly.entity_id
_entity_poly.type
_entity_poly.pdbx_seq_one_letter_code
_entity_poly.pdbx_strand_id
1 'polypeptide(L)'
;VSGFIGPETLYDGKQILRASLEDHFMGKLTGLPMGMAPCYTNHTNIDQNDQETATMLLAMAGANYYMGVPVGDDVMLSYQDTSYHDDATLRELLNLKPAEEFFQWLIGMGILDENGRLTSKAGDASIFMIF
;
A
#
# COMPACT_ATOMS: atom_id res chain seq x y z
N VAL A 1 -5.60 -10.45 1.33
CA VAL A 1 -6.69 -9.50 1.61
C VAL A 1 -7.48 -10.01 2.79
N SER A 2 -7.35 -9.38 3.95
CA SER A 2 -7.91 -9.91 5.20
C SER A 2 -9.22 -9.24 5.62
N GLY A 3 -9.49 -8.02 5.21
CA GLY A 3 -10.65 -7.24 5.64
C GLY A 3 -11.80 -7.14 4.63
N PHE A 4 -11.72 -7.89 3.56
CA PHE A 4 -12.52 -7.65 2.37
C PHE A 4 -13.96 -8.18 2.44
N ILE A 5 -14.22 -9.26 3.17
CA ILE A 5 -15.47 -10.02 3.01
C ILE A 5 -16.37 -9.87 4.22
N GLY A 6 -17.49 -9.18 4.00
CA GLY A 6 -18.70 -9.26 4.78
C GLY A 6 -18.63 -8.77 6.23
N PRO A 7 -19.74 -8.31 6.76
CA PRO A 7 -19.81 -7.74 8.11
C PRO A 7 -19.60 -8.75 9.23
N GLU A 8 -19.70 -10.02 8.92
CA GLU A 8 -19.60 -11.12 9.90
C GLU A 8 -18.17 -11.63 10.11
N THR A 9 -17.18 -11.13 9.36
CA THR A 9 -15.85 -11.71 9.36
C THR A 9 -14.87 -10.92 10.24
N LEU A 10 -14.52 -9.71 9.86
CA LEU A 10 -13.63 -8.86 10.61
C LEU A 10 -14.28 -7.50 10.80
N TYR A 11 -14.26 -6.98 12.01
CA TYR A 11 -15.03 -5.80 12.37
C TYR A 11 -14.18 -4.59 12.78
N ASP A 12 -13.02 -4.79 13.38
CA ASP A 12 -12.17 -3.71 13.89
C ASP A 12 -10.73 -3.79 13.36
N GLY A 13 -9.99 -2.69 13.50
CA GLY A 13 -8.64 -2.55 13.01
C GLY A 13 -7.67 -3.59 13.58
N LYS A 14 -7.84 -4.02 14.83
CA LYS A 14 -6.97 -5.03 15.44
C LYS A 14 -7.18 -6.40 14.81
N GLN A 15 -8.42 -6.75 14.50
CA GLN A 15 -8.74 -8.01 13.83
C GLN A 15 -8.14 -8.03 12.41
N ILE A 16 -8.28 -6.94 11.66
CA ILE A 16 -7.73 -6.84 10.30
C ILE A 16 -6.20 -6.85 10.32
N LEU A 17 -5.58 -6.10 11.21
CA LEU A 17 -4.14 -6.10 11.38
C LEU A 17 -3.61 -7.48 11.70
N ARG A 18 -4.23 -8.16 12.68
CA ARG A 18 -3.84 -9.52 13.07
C ARG A 18 -3.97 -10.48 11.91
N ALA A 19 -5.11 -10.51 11.23
CA ALA A 19 -5.34 -11.41 10.11
C ALA A 19 -4.34 -11.16 8.97
N SER A 20 -4.05 -9.91 8.65
CA SER A 20 -3.07 -9.55 7.63
C SER A 20 -1.65 -10.00 8.00
N LEU A 21 -1.25 -9.86 9.26
CA LEU A 21 0.04 -10.33 9.75
C LEU A 21 0.12 -11.86 9.79
N GLU A 22 -0.97 -12.54 10.14
CA GLU A 22 -1.04 -14.02 10.12
C GLU A 22 -0.88 -14.55 8.68
N ASP A 23 -1.57 -13.95 7.70
CA ASP A 23 -1.41 -14.30 6.28
C ASP A 23 0.04 -14.09 5.81
N HIS A 24 0.61 -12.94 6.16
CA HIS A 24 1.99 -12.64 5.80
C HIS A 24 2.97 -13.63 6.45
N PHE A 25 2.75 -13.98 7.71
CA PHE A 25 3.55 -14.95 8.44
C PHE A 25 3.51 -16.35 7.79
N MET A 26 2.36 -16.77 7.31
CA MET A 26 2.23 -18.02 6.53
C MET A 26 3.09 -18.00 5.27
N GLY A 27 3.12 -16.89 4.56
CA GLY A 27 4.03 -16.71 3.42
C GLY A 27 5.49 -16.86 3.82
N LYS A 28 5.89 -16.22 4.94
CA LYS A 28 7.25 -16.33 5.48
C LYS A 28 7.62 -17.77 5.84
N LEU A 29 6.74 -18.50 6.51
CA LEU A 29 6.96 -19.90 6.88
C LEU A 29 7.10 -20.82 5.66
N THR A 30 6.41 -20.53 4.59
CA THR A 30 6.44 -21.32 3.36
C THR A 30 7.49 -20.85 2.35
N GLY A 31 8.22 -19.77 2.65
CA GLY A 31 9.23 -19.20 1.77
C GLY A 31 8.65 -18.50 0.53
N LEU A 32 7.39 -18.07 0.58
CA LEU A 32 6.72 -17.38 -0.53
C LEU A 32 6.80 -15.86 -0.35
N PRO A 33 7.06 -15.12 -1.43
CA PRO A 33 6.90 -13.66 -1.40
C PRO A 33 5.42 -13.32 -1.24
N MET A 34 5.11 -12.38 -0.35
CA MET A 34 3.73 -11.97 -0.08
C MET A 34 3.52 -10.50 -0.40
N GLY A 35 2.54 -10.24 -1.26
CA GLY A 35 1.93 -8.93 -1.39
C GLY A 35 0.70 -8.84 -0.51
N MET A 36 0.43 -7.64 -0.04
CA MET A 36 -0.67 -7.39 0.88
C MET A 36 -1.61 -6.31 0.33
N ALA A 37 -2.88 -6.47 0.64
CA ALA A 37 -3.89 -5.43 0.48
C ALA A 37 -4.61 -5.30 1.83
N PRO A 38 -4.13 -4.46 2.73
CA PRO A 38 -4.76 -4.21 4.02
C PRO A 38 -5.99 -3.33 3.81
N CYS A 39 -7.04 -3.92 3.26
CA CYS A 39 -8.27 -3.23 2.92
C CYS A 39 -9.41 -3.56 3.88
N TYR A 40 -10.39 -2.69 3.94
CA TYR A 40 -11.60 -2.89 4.73
C TYR A 40 -12.82 -2.27 4.02
N THR A 41 -13.99 -2.80 4.35
CA THR A 41 -15.27 -2.26 3.86
C THR A 41 -15.81 -1.22 4.83
N ASN A 42 -16.55 -0.24 4.32
CA ASN A 42 -17.01 0.93 5.10
C ASN A 42 -18.01 0.61 6.23
N HIS A 43 -18.48 -0.63 6.34
CA HIS A 43 -19.32 -1.06 7.47
C HIS A 43 -18.52 -1.45 8.73
N THR A 44 -17.20 -1.57 8.62
CA THR A 44 -16.34 -1.94 9.74
C THR A 44 -16.03 -0.75 10.64
N ASN A 45 -15.70 -1.01 11.90
CA ASN A 45 -15.26 0.01 12.84
C ASN A 45 -13.74 0.22 12.74
N ILE A 46 -13.33 0.78 11.60
CA ILE A 46 -11.93 1.04 11.25
C ILE A 46 -11.85 2.45 10.70
N ASP A 47 -10.82 3.15 11.06
CA ASP A 47 -10.50 4.46 10.49
C ASP A 47 -9.22 4.40 9.64
N GLN A 48 -8.88 5.52 9.05
CA GLN A 48 -7.71 5.66 8.21
C GLN A 48 -6.40 5.43 8.98
N ASN A 49 -6.33 5.78 10.26
CA ASN A 49 -5.14 5.54 11.08
C ASN A 49 -4.90 4.04 11.30
N ASP A 50 -5.96 3.26 11.46
CA ASP A 50 -5.87 1.80 11.52
C ASP A 50 -5.31 1.23 10.22
N GLN A 51 -5.78 1.75 9.09
CA GLN A 51 -5.32 1.37 7.75
C GLN A 51 -3.83 1.68 7.55
N GLU A 52 -3.42 2.90 7.84
CA GLU A 52 -2.03 3.35 7.73
C GLU A 52 -1.11 2.55 8.67
N THR A 53 -1.58 2.29 9.89
CA THR A 53 -0.84 1.46 10.86
C THR A 53 -0.65 0.04 10.33
N ALA A 54 -1.69 -0.59 9.79
CA ALA A 54 -1.60 -1.92 9.21
C ALA A 54 -0.63 -1.95 8.02
N THR A 55 -0.71 -0.98 7.13
CA THR A 55 0.18 -0.83 5.98
C THR A 55 1.64 -0.72 6.42
N MET A 56 1.94 0.13 7.39
CA MET A 56 3.28 0.32 7.93
C MET A 56 3.83 -0.96 8.57
N LEU A 57 3.06 -1.62 9.42
CA LEU A 57 3.50 -2.83 10.11
C LEU A 57 3.75 -3.99 9.14
N LEU A 58 2.93 -4.14 8.11
CA LEU A 58 3.12 -5.13 7.07
C LEU A 58 4.37 -4.86 6.23
N ALA A 59 4.64 -3.60 5.90
CA ALA A 59 5.88 -3.21 5.21
C ALA A 59 7.11 -3.55 6.06
N MET A 60 7.08 -3.21 7.35
CA MET A 60 8.16 -3.57 8.28
C MET A 60 8.32 -5.07 8.46
N ALA A 61 7.24 -5.84 8.38
CA ALA A 61 7.28 -7.30 8.39
C ALA A 61 7.84 -7.89 7.08
N GLY A 62 8.02 -7.07 6.04
CA GLY A 62 8.65 -7.46 4.78
C GLY A 62 7.65 -7.85 3.69
N ALA A 63 6.47 -7.26 3.66
CA ALA A 63 5.58 -7.38 2.51
C ALA A 63 6.28 -6.84 1.24
N ASN A 64 6.15 -7.57 0.13
CA ASN A 64 6.91 -7.28 -1.09
C ASN A 64 6.25 -6.23 -1.97
N TYR A 65 4.92 -6.12 -1.93
CA TYR A 65 4.15 -5.14 -2.68
C TYR A 65 2.80 -4.91 -2.01
N TYR A 66 2.19 -3.78 -2.34
CA TYR A 66 0.83 -3.43 -1.96
C TYR A 66 -0.04 -3.24 -3.20
N MET A 67 -1.33 -3.51 -3.04
CA MET A 67 -2.33 -3.05 -3.98
C MET A 67 -2.75 -1.64 -3.54
N GLY A 68 -2.39 -0.64 -4.33
CA GLY A 68 -2.66 0.76 -4.03
C GLY A 68 -3.76 1.33 -4.91
N VAL A 69 -4.46 2.31 -4.37
CA VAL A 69 -5.50 3.07 -5.09
C VAL A 69 -5.31 4.58 -4.86
N PRO A 70 -5.82 5.43 -5.74
CA PRO A 70 -5.78 6.88 -5.51
C PRO A 70 -6.54 7.24 -4.23
N VAL A 71 -5.90 7.98 -3.33
CA VAL A 71 -6.49 8.52 -2.09
C VAL A 71 -7.01 7.46 -1.08
N GLY A 72 -6.82 6.18 -1.36
CA GLY A 72 -7.31 5.08 -0.50
C GLY A 72 -8.74 4.62 -0.80
N ASP A 73 -9.52 5.35 -1.58
CA ASP A 73 -10.91 5.00 -1.91
C ASP A 73 -10.97 4.05 -3.10
N ASP A 74 -11.51 2.87 -2.90
CA ASP A 74 -11.83 1.94 -3.96
C ASP A 74 -13.32 1.98 -4.27
N VAL A 75 -13.65 2.27 -5.52
CA VAL A 75 -15.04 2.38 -5.99
C VAL A 75 -15.75 1.01 -6.09
N MET A 76 -14.98 -0.06 -6.13
CA MET A 76 -15.53 -1.40 -6.14
C MET A 76 -15.95 -1.80 -4.72
N LEU A 77 -17.25 -1.99 -4.51
CA LEU A 77 -17.84 -2.40 -3.23
C LEU A 77 -17.63 -1.39 -2.08
N SER A 78 -17.28 -0.15 -2.37
CA SER A 78 -17.11 0.93 -1.38
C SER A 78 -16.21 0.52 -0.21
N TYR A 79 -15.01 0.06 -0.50
CA TYR A 79 -14.01 -0.22 0.53
C TYR A 79 -12.80 0.69 0.43
N GLN A 80 -11.98 0.67 1.49
CA GLN A 80 -10.75 1.42 1.60
C GLN A 80 -9.56 0.50 1.39
N ASP A 81 -8.51 1.01 0.76
CA ASP A 81 -7.26 0.31 0.52
C ASP A 81 -6.06 1.25 0.73
N THR A 82 -4.86 0.76 0.55
CA THR A 82 -3.63 1.55 0.65
C THR A 82 -3.63 2.67 -0.38
N SER A 83 -3.32 3.88 0.03
CA SER A 83 -3.18 5.01 -0.89
C SER A 83 -1.79 5.06 -1.54
N TYR A 84 -1.67 5.68 -2.71
CA TYR A 84 -0.36 5.92 -3.33
C TYR A 84 0.52 6.85 -2.49
N HIS A 85 -0.08 7.72 -1.67
CA HIS A 85 0.67 8.57 -0.75
C HIS A 85 1.32 7.77 0.37
N ASP A 86 0.61 6.77 0.90
CA ASP A 86 1.15 5.87 1.92
C ASP A 86 2.30 5.04 1.37
N ASP A 87 2.17 4.54 0.14
CA ASP A 87 3.24 3.81 -0.54
C ASP A 87 4.51 4.65 -0.70
N ALA A 88 4.37 5.91 -1.10
CA ALA A 88 5.49 6.84 -1.21
C ALA A 88 6.13 7.12 0.15
N THR A 89 5.30 7.36 1.18
CA THR A 89 5.75 7.58 2.56
C THR A 89 6.52 6.37 3.10
N LEU A 90 6.02 5.14 2.87
CA LEU A 90 6.70 3.92 3.29
C LEU A 90 8.08 3.77 2.63
N ARG A 91 8.21 4.09 1.36
CA ARG A 91 9.48 4.04 0.66
C ARG A 91 10.51 4.99 1.28
N GLU A 92 10.09 6.20 1.61
CA GLU A 92 10.98 7.16 2.28
C GLU A 92 11.35 6.73 3.70
N LEU A 93 10.37 6.33 4.51
CA LEU A 93 10.59 5.93 5.91
C LEU A 93 11.47 4.69 6.05
N LEU A 94 11.27 3.71 5.18
CA LEU A 94 11.96 2.43 5.25
C LEU A 94 13.16 2.34 4.29
N ASN A 95 13.47 3.43 3.58
CA ASN A 95 14.52 3.49 2.55
C ASN A 95 14.36 2.37 1.49
N LEU A 96 13.12 2.15 1.07
CA LEU A 96 12.78 1.17 0.04
C LEU A 96 12.75 1.82 -1.34
N LYS A 97 13.06 1.03 -2.34
CA LYS A 97 12.99 1.44 -3.74
C LYS A 97 12.04 0.54 -4.53
N PRO A 98 11.42 1.06 -5.59
CA PRO A 98 10.71 0.20 -6.54
C PRO A 98 11.66 -0.81 -7.20
N ALA A 99 11.11 -1.74 -8.00
CA ALA A 99 11.91 -2.58 -8.88
C ALA A 99 12.82 -1.71 -9.77
N GLU A 100 14.04 -2.18 -10.03
CA GLU A 100 15.10 -1.35 -10.65
C GLU A 100 14.66 -0.71 -11.97
N GLU A 101 14.01 -1.47 -12.85
CA GLU A 101 13.57 -0.98 -14.16
C GLU A 101 12.53 0.15 -14.01
N PHE A 102 11.62 0.01 -13.05
CA PHE A 102 10.63 1.04 -12.77
C PHE A 102 11.25 2.25 -12.08
N PHE A 103 12.22 2.02 -11.20
CA PHE A 103 12.97 3.10 -10.54
C PHE A 103 13.69 3.98 -11.57
N GLN A 104 14.40 3.37 -12.51
CA GLN A 104 15.09 4.09 -13.57
C GLN A 104 14.12 4.85 -14.48
N TRP A 105 12.96 4.28 -14.77
CA TRP A 105 11.92 4.97 -15.53
C TRP A 105 11.39 6.19 -14.77
N LEU A 106 11.12 6.07 -13.46
CA LEU A 106 10.65 7.19 -12.62
C LEU A 106 11.67 8.33 -12.56
N ILE A 107 12.97 8.02 -12.49
CA ILE A 107 14.05 9.02 -12.57
C ILE A 107 14.05 9.68 -13.96
N GLY A 108 13.97 8.89 -15.02
CA GLY A 108 13.93 9.40 -16.40
C GLY A 108 12.74 10.32 -16.67
N MET A 109 11.61 10.07 -16.04
CA MET A 109 10.44 10.96 -16.07
C MET A 109 10.58 12.17 -15.15
N GLY A 110 11.58 12.18 -14.27
CA GLY A 110 11.80 13.22 -13.28
C GLY A 110 10.81 13.21 -12.12
N ILE A 111 10.11 12.10 -11.91
CA ILE A 111 9.17 11.90 -10.78
C ILE A 111 9.93 11.65 -9.49
N LEU A 112 10.99 10.85 -9.55
CA LEU A 112 11.92 10.61 -8.46
C LEU A 112 13.29 11.21 -8.76
N ASP A 113 14.03 11.54 -7.70
CA ASP A 113 15.46 11.82 -7.77
C ASP A 113 16.28 10.51 -7.66
N GLU A 114 17.59 10.61 -7.80
CA GLU A 114 18.54 9.48 -7.71
C GLU A 114 18.53 8.79 -6.32
N ASN A 115 18.06 9.49 -5.29
CA ASN A 115 17.91 8.94 -3.94
C ASN A 115 16.56 8.26 -3.71
N GLY A 116 15.66 8.30 -4.69
CA GLY A 116 14.33 7.74 -4.61
C GLY A 116 13.29 8.64 -3.93
N ARG A 117 13.57 9.94 -3.81
CA ARG A 117 12.65 10.92 -3.24
C ARG A 117 11.78 11.56 -4.31
N LEU A 118 10.55 11.85 -3.95
CA LEU A 118 9.63 12.55 -4.83
C LEU A 118 10.13 13.96 -5.17
N THR A 119 10.05 14.31 -6.44
CA THR A 119 10.34 15.66 -6.94
C THR A 119 9.07 16.50 -7.01
N SER A 120 9.19 17.77 -7.38
CA SER A 120 8.05 18.65 -7.64
C SER A 120 7.20 18.23 -8.83
N LYS A 121 7.67 17.31 -9.67
CA LYS A 121 6.90 16.75 -10.79
C LYS A 121 6.01 15.57 -10.37
N ALA A 122 6.21 15.04 -9.18
CA ALA A 122 5.33 14.00 -8.66
C ALA A 122 3.92 14.57 -8.45
N GLY A 123 2.92 13.94 -9.05
CA GLY A 123 1.54 14.41 -9.05
C GLY A 123 1.19 15.42 -10.16
N ASP A 124 2.15 15.86 -10.96
CA ASP A 124 1.89 16.71 -12.13
C ASP A 124 1.50 15.84 -13.34
N ALA A 125 0.21 15.78 -13.63
CA ALA A 125 -0.31 15.01 -14.76
C ALA A 125 0.16 15.54 -16.12
N SER A 126 0.64 16.78 -16.21
CA SER A 126 1.07 17.38 -17.47
C SER A 126 2.27 16.66 -18.11
N ILE A 127 3.09 15.96 -17.31
CA ILE A 127 4.21 15.17 -17.82
C ILE A 127 3.81 14.00 -18.71
N PHE A 128 2.53 13.58 -18.66
CA PHE A 128 1.96 12.52 -19.49
C PHE A 128 1.10 13.03 -20.64
N MET A 129 0.89 14.36 -20.74
CA MET A 129 0.13 14.96 -21.82
C MET A 129 1.03 15.11 -23.06
N ILE A 130 0.80 14.25 -24.03
CA ILE A 130 1.40 14.37 -25.36
C ILE A 130 0.46 15.25 -26.18
N PHE A 131 0.85 16.47 -26.47
CA PHE A 131 0.15 17.37 -27.38
C PHE A 131 0.76 17.29 -28.78
#